data_35395dc848a9d6a9c18c66fe44b1a771
#
_entry.id   35395dc848a9d6a9c18c66fe44b1a771
#
_cell.length_a   1.000
_cell.length_b   1.000
_cell.length_c   1.000
_cell.angle_alpha   90.00
_cell.angle_beta   90.00
_cell.angle_gamma   90.00
#
_symmetry.space_group_name_H-M   'P 1'
#
loop_
_entity.id
_entity.type
_entity.pdbx_description
1 polymer ?
#
loop_
_entity_poly.entity_id
_entity_poly.type
_entity_poly.pdbx_seq_one_letter_code
_entity_poly.pdbx_strand_id
1 'polypeptide(L)'
;VIAMILVIRTGSLSVLNGSLSLGTLFVFITYISSFFEPIQELSEQLGTLQSSIASAEKIFSVLDVKPEIVSPADPAPVNILGEIEFRHVWFAYKEENYILKDVSFVIHPGEKAAFVGATGAGKSTILNLIGRYFDIQKGQILIDGIDIHEIDLDVLRGAIGQVQQDVFIFTGDIKSNISLNNEAISPDDVRRAAEIVNADPFIQKLPHGYDEPVTERGSTLSAGQRQLLSFARTLAYDPKILVLDEATANIDTETET
;
A
#
# COMPACT_ATOMS: atom_id res chain seq x y z
N VAL A 1 -17.65 -36.68 30.77
CA VAL A 1 -17.76 -36.47 32.22
C VAL A 1 -18.89 -37.32 32.82
N ILE A 2 -20.18 -37.17 32.40
CA ILE A 2 -21.33 -37.87 32.98
C ILE A 2 -21.17 -39.39 32.94
N ALA A 3 -20.81 -39.96 31.75
CA ALA A 3 -20.59 -41.40 31.59
C ALA A 3 -19.51 -41.93 32.55
N MET A 4 -18.40 -41.22 32.72
CA MET A 4 -17.33 -41.58 33.62
C MET A 4 -17.77 -41.59 35.11
N ILE A 5 -18.56 -40.59 35.51
CA ILE A 5 -19.13 -40.53 36.86
C ILE A 5 -20.05 -41.71 37.15
N LEU A 6 -20.89 -42.10 36.20
CA LEU A 6 -21.78 -43.26 36.29
C LEU A 6 -21.01 -44.57 36.42
N VAL A 7 -19.96 -44.77 35.61
CA VAL A 7 -19.11 -45.97 35.65
C VAL A 7 -18.33 -46.06 36.97
N ILE A 8 -17.75 -44.97 37.44
CA ILE A 8 -17.05 -44.94 38.73
C ILE A 8 -18.03 -45.27 39.86
N ARG A 9 -19.21 -44.65 39.89
CA ARG A 9 -20.22 -44.89 40.93
C ARG A 9 -20.70 -46.33 40.98
N THR A 10 -21.16 -46.85 39.82
CA THR A 10 -21.72 -48.23 39.75
C THR A 10 -20.64 -49.29 39.89
N GLY A 11 -19.47 -49.06 39.29
CA GLY A 11 -18.33 -49.95 39.34
C GLY A 11 -17.73 -50.06 40.73
N SER A 12 -17.60 -48.94 41.44
CA SER A 12 -17.12 -48.94 42.84
C SER A 12 -18.05 -49.74 43.77
N LEU A 13 -19.37 -49.57 43.62
CA LEU A 13 -20.35 -50.35 44.38
C LEU A 13 -20.21 -51.86 44.09
N SER A 14 -20.00 -52.23 42.82
CA SER A 14 -19.81 -53.63 42.41
C SER A 14 -18.50 -54.22 42.93
N VAL A 15 -17.42 -53.45 43.03
CA VAL A 15 -16.17 -53.87 43.63
C VAL A 15 -16.34 -54.08 45.16
N LEU A 16 -17.03 -53.18 45.85
CA LEU A 16 -17.32 -53.31 47.28
C LEU A 16 -18.17 -54.53 47.61
N ASN A 17 -19.08 -54.89 46.71
CA ASN A 17 -19.92 -56.09 46.85
C ASN A 17 -19.21 -57.39 46.37
N GLY A 18 -17.96 -57.33 45.97
CA GLY A 18 -17.17 -58.49 45.52
C GLY A 18 -17.57 -59.06 44.17
N SER A 19 -18.44 -58.40 43.40
CA SER A 19 -18.93 -58.82 42.09
C SER A 19 -18.03 -58.39 40.95
N LEU A 20 -17.13 -57.45 41.14
CA LEU A 20 -16.20 -56.93 40.14
C LEU A 20 -14.80 -56.79 40.74
N SER A 21 -13.75 -57.07 39.93
CA SER A 21 -12.39 -56.79 40.35
C SER A 21 -12.01 -55.32 40.16
N LEU A 22 -11.11 -54.81 40.99
CA LEU A 22 -10.59 -53.43 40.86
C LEU A 22 -9.92 -53.22 39.48
N GLY A 23 -9.19 -54.27 38.97
CA GLY A 23 -8.56 -54.22 37.64
C GLY A 23 -9.57 -54.09 36.50
N THR A 24 -10.71 -54.77 36.63
CA THR A 24 -11.78 -54.68 35.62
C THR A 24 -12.41 -53.25 35.61
N LEU A 25 -12.62 -52.67 36.79
CA LEU A 25 -13.12 -51.27 36.85
C LEU A 25 -12.15 -50.29 36.21
N PHE A 26 -10.84 -50.47 36.46
CA PHE A 26 -9.81 -49.64 35.83
C PHE A 26 -9.81 -49.75 34.29
N VAL A 27 -9.93 -50.95 33.74
CA VAL A 27 -10.03 -51.22 32.30
C VAL A 27 -11.26 -50.52 31.70
N PHE A 28 -12.43 -50.59 32.38
CA PHE A 28 -13.62 -49.90 31.91
C PHE A 28 -13.48 -48.39 31.89
N ILE A 29 -12.84 -47.78 32.90
CA ILE A 29 -12.54 -46.34 32.94
C ILE A 29 -11.62 -45.97 31.75
N THR A 30 -10.59 -46.75 31.48
CA THR A 30 -9.69 -46.52 30.36
C THR A 30 -10.41 -46.61 29.03
N TYR A 31 -11.24 -47.63 28.80
CA TYR A 31 -11.99 -47.79 27.57
C TYR A 31 -13.01 -46.65 27.33
N ILE A 32 -13.67 -46.15 28.39
CA ILE A 32 -14.55 -45.03 28.25
C ILE A 32 -13.78 -43.78 27.83
N SER A 33 -12.62 -43.52 28.42
CA SER A 33 -11.76 -42.41 28.05
C SER A 33 -11.34 -42.52 26.60
N SER A 34 -10.80 -43.66 26.18
CA SER A 34 -10.36 -43.92 24.81
C SER A 34 -11.50 -43.91 23.78
N PHE A 35 -12.75 -44.17 24.21
CA PHE A 35 -13.90 -44.07 23.30
C PHE A 35 -14.33 -42.63 23.05
N PHE A 36 -14.25 -41.77 24.05
CA PHE A 36 -14.67 -40.36 23.92
C PHE A 36 -13.58 -39.45 23.37
N GLU A 37 -12.30 -39.84 23.50
CA GLU A 37 -11.15 -39.06 23.00
C GLU A 37 -11.24 -38.78 21.49
N PRO A 38 -11.48 -39.76 20.58
CA PRO A 38 -11.64 -39.48 19.14
C PRO A 38 -12.82 -38.57 18.82
N ILE A 39 -13.89 -38.61 19.63
CA ILE A 39 -15.08 -37.76 19.44
C ILE A 39 -14.72 -36.30 19.76
N GLN A 40 -13.95 -36.10 20.80
CA GLN A 40 -13.46 -34.77 21.18
C GLN A 40 -12.48 -34.25 20.13
N GLU A 41 -11.54 -35.06 19.66
CA GLU A 41 -10.61 -34.69 18.60
C GLU A 41 -11.35 -34.31 17.30
N LEU A 42 -12.35 -35.06 16.89
CA LEU A 42 -13.19 -34.72 15.73
C LEU A 42 -13.89 -33.35 15.91
N SER A 43 -14.40 -33.07 17.11
CA SER A 43 -15.05 -31.78 17.38
C SER A 43 -14.06 -30.62 17.30
N GLU A 44 -12.85 -30.79 17.80
CA GLU A 44 -11.76 -29.82 17.72
C GLU A 44 -11.31 -29.61 16.26
N GLN A 45 -11.17 -30.68 15.49
CA GLN A 45 -10.84 -30.63 14.07
C GLN A 45 -11.90 -29.89 13.24
N LEU A 46 -13.19 -30.12 13.54
CA LEU A 46 -14.29 -29.38 12.89
C LEU A 46 -14.22 -27.88 13.21
N GLY A 47 -13.90 -27.51 14.45
CA GLY A 47 -13.71 -26.13 14.84
C GLY A 47 -12.54 -25.45 14.09
N THR A 48 -11.41 -26.17 13.96
CA THR A 48 -10.25 -25.73 13.19
C THR A 48 -10.59 -25.57 11.70
N LEU A 49 -11.32 -26.54 11.12
CA LEU A 49 -11.76 -26.47 9.74
C LEU A 49 -12.65 -25.25 9.47
N GLN A 50 -13.65 -25.00 10.33
CA GLN A 50 -14.51 -23.82 10.22
C GLN A 50 -13.73 -22.51 10.29
N SER A 51 -12.78 -22.40 11.20
CA SER A 51 -11.91 -21.22 11.32
C SER A 51 -11.04 -21.04 10.07
N SER A 52 -10.51 -22.14 9.51
CA SER A 52 -9.70 -22.10 8.29
C SER A 52 -10.52 -21.67 7.08
N ILE A 53 -11.76 -22.18 6.94
CA ILE A 53 -12.69 -21.78 5.87
C ILE A 53 -13.02 -20.30 5.98
N ALA A 54 -13.36 -19.79 7.17
CA ALA A 54 -13.65 -18.39 7.38
C ALA A 54 -12.46 -17.47 7.09
N SER A 55 -11.24 -17.94 7.38
CA SER A 55 -10.01 -17.20 7.03
C SER A 55 -9.76 -17.19 5.53
N ALA A 56 -9.96 -18.32 4.86
CA ALA A 56 -9.86 -18.42 3.41
C ALA A 56 -10.88 -17.53 2.70
N GLU A 57 -12.14 -17.51 3.16
CA GLU A 57 -13.20 -16.64 2.64
C GLU A 57 -12.80 -15.15 2.70
N LYS A 58 -12.20 -14.71 3.81
CA LYS A 58 -11.71 -13.33 3.94
C LYS A 58 -10.59 -13.02 2.94
N ILE A 59 -9.67 -13.97 2.73
CA ILE A 59 -8.58 -13.80 1.77
C ILE A 59 -9.15 -13.69 0.35
N PHE A 60 -10.02 -14.61 -0.04
CA PHE A 60 -10.65 -14.59 -1.37
C PHE A 60 -11.52 -13.37 -1.58
N SER A 61 -12.26 -12.92 -0.55
CA SER A 61 -13.07 -11.70 -0.66
C SER A 61 -12.23 -10.46 -0.98
N VAL A 62 -10.97 -10.40 -0.53
CA VAL A 62 -10.04 -9.31 -0.89
C VAL A 62 -9.47 -9.51 -2.30
N LEU A 63 -9.11 -10.75 -2.66
CA LEU A 63 -8.56 -11.06 -3.98
C LEU A 63 -9.58 -10.89 -5.11
N ASP A 64 -10.86 -11.10 -4.82
CA ASP A 64 -11.96 -10.99 -5.79
C ASP A 64 -12.41 -9.52 -6.02
N VAL A 65 -11.91 -8.56 -5.21
CA VAL A 65 -12.20 -7.13 -5.42
C VAL A 65 -11.57 -6.69 -6.75
N LYS A 66 -12.43 -6.27 -7.67
CA LYS A 66 -11.98 -5.72 -8.95
C LYS A 66 -11.60 -4.25 -8.76
N PRO A 67 -10.50 -3.78 -9.38
CA PRO A 67 -10.17 -2.37 -9.40
C PRO A 67 -11.32 -1.58 -10.06
N GLU A 68 -11.74 -0.49 -9.43
CA GLU A 68 -12.75 0.41 -9.98
C GLU A 68 -12.19 1.22 -11.16
N ILE A 69 -10.91 1.60 -11.06
CA ILE A 69 -10.22 2.40 -12.08
C ILE A 69 -9.30 1.48 -12.86
N VAL A 70 -9.59 1.37 -14.14
CA VAL A 70 -8.84 0.52 -15.09
C VAL A 70 -8.47 1.32 -16.33
N SER A 71 -7.42 0.88 -17.02
CA SER A 71 -7.08 1.41 -18.35
C SER A 71 -8.21 1.13 -19.34
N PRO A 72 -8.46 2.02 -20.31
CA PRO A 72 -9.40 1.77 -21.40
C PRO A 72 -8.93 0.56 -22.22
N ALA A 73 -9.89 -0.14 -22.86
CA ALA A 73 -9.59 -1.31 -23.69
C ALA A 73 -8.82 -0.94 -24.97
N ASP A 74 -9.02 0.29 -25.46
CA ASP A 74 -8.34 0.84 -26.65
C ASP A 74 -7.83 2.25 -26.29
N PRO A 75 -6.66 2.35 -25.65
CA PRO A 75 -6.13 3.61 -25.18
C PRO A 75 -5.69 4.51 -26.34
N ALA A 76 -5.95 5.81 -26.22
CA ALA A 76 -5.48 6.79 -27.17
C ALA A 76 -3.94 6.81 -27.19
N PRO A 77 -3.31 6.81 -28.38
CA PRO A 77 -1.88 6.98 -28.49
C PRO A 77 -1.51 8.41 -28.07
N VAL A 78 -0.78 8.55 -26.97
CA VAL A 78 -0.39 9.87 -26.45
C VAL A 78 1.11 9.92 -26.17
N ASN A 79 1.72 11.04 -26.52
CA ASN A 79 3.05 11.42 -26.04
C ASN A 79 2.87 12.62 -25.12
N ILE A 80 2.93 12.38 -23.81
CA ILE A 80 2.62 13.39 -22.81
C ILE A 80 3.71 14.47 -22.81
N LEU A 81 3.28 15.73 -23.02
CA LEU A 81 4.11 16.93 -22.94
C LEU A 81 3.90 17.67 -21.62
N GLY A 82 2.70 17.51 -21.01
CA GLY A 82 2.41 17.96 -19.65
C GLY A 82 1.45 19.14 -19.58
N GLU A 83 0.62 19.42 -20.59
CA GLU A 83 -0.50 20.33 -20.41
C GLU A 83 -1.59 19.65 -19.58
N ILE A 84 -2.10 20.36 -18.57
CA ILE A 84 -3.17 19.87 -17.70
C ILE A 84 -4.35 20.84 -17.81
N GLU A 85 -5.53 20.34 -18.16
CA GLU A 85 -6.72 21.16 -18.22
C GLU A 85 -7.86 20.53 -17.40
N PHE A 86 -8.44 21.31 -16.50
CA PHE A 86 -9.68 21.00 -15.77
C PHE A 86 -10.81 21.81 -16.39
N ARG A 87 -11.91 21.14 -16.78
CA ARG A 87 -13.11 21.75 -17.35
C ARG A 87 -14.32 21.44 -16.50
N HIS A 88 -14.82 22.43 -15.77
CA HIS A 88 -16.04 22.33 -14.95
C HIS A 88 -16.07 21.10 -14.04
N VAL A 89 -14.95 20.78 -13.37
CA VAL A 89 -14.76 19.56 -12.59
C VAL A 89 -15.50 19.65 -11.26
N TRP A 90 -16.31 18.60 -10.99
CA TRP A 90 -16.98 18.37 -9.72
C TRP A 90 -16.52 17.03 -9.18
N PHE A 91 -16.10 17.02 -7.91
CA PHE A 91 -15.62 15.80 -7.28
C PHE A 91 -16.01 15.69 -5.82
N ALA A 92 -16.41 14.48 -5.42
CA ALA A 92 -16.68 14.06 -4.04
C ALA A 92 -16.14 12.64 -3.81
N TYR A 93 -15.53 12.39 -2.64
CA TYR A 93 -15.14 11.03 -2.22
C TYR A 93 -16.32 10.17 -1.79
N LYS A 94 -17.39 10.79 -1.31
CA LYS A 94 -18.64 10.16 -0.88
C LYS A 94 -19.77 11.00 -1.38
N GLU A 95 -20.80 10.34 -1.91
CA GLU A 95 -22.03 10.91 -2.44
C GLU A 95 -22.27 12.40 -2.10
N GLU A 96 -22.72 13.21 -2.98
CA GLU A 96 -23.15 14.62 -2.85
C GLU A 96 -22.29 15.60 -1.97
N ASN A 97 -21.31 15.10 -1.23
CA ASN A 97 -20.40 15.96 -0.44
C ASN A 97 -19.24 16.45 -1.32
N TYR A 98 -19.56 17.34 -2.27
CA TYR A 98 -18.58 17.85 -3.23
C TYR A 98 -17.48 18.67 -2.55
N ILE A 99 -16.23 18.21 -2.72
CA ILE A 99 -15.00 18.90 -2.32
C ILE A 99 -14.58 19.88 -3.40
N LEU A 100 -14.64 19.46 -4.66
CA LEU A 100 -14.44 20.34 -5.81
C LEU A 100 -15.79 20.68 -6.43
N LYS A 101 -16.02 21.95 -6.75
CA LYS A 101 -17.27 22.46 -7.30
C LYS A 101 -16.95 23.41 -8.43
N ASP A 102 -17.22 22.97 -9.66
CA ASP A 102 -17.04 23.76 -10.89
C ASP A 102 -15.62 24.33 -11.08
N VAL A 103 -14.62 23.47 -10.84
CA VAL A 103 -13.21 23.88 -10.92
C VAL A 103 -12.75 23.83 -12.38
N SER A 104 -12.21 24.96 -12.86
CA SER A 104 -11.66 25.08 -14.22
C SER A 104 -10.35 25.85 -14.20
N PHE A 105 -9.31 25.29 -14.80
CA PHE A 105 -8.02 25.94 -15.03
C PHE A 105 -7.22 25.20 -16.11
N VAL A 106 -6.17 25.84 -16.60
CA VAL A 106 -5.18 25.24 -17.51
C VAL A 106 -3.79 25.52 -16.95
N ILE A 107 -2.91 24.51 -17.02
CA ILE A 107 -1.49 24.61 -16.73
C ILE A 107 -0.75 24.18 -17.98
N HIS A 108 0.06 25.06 -18.55
CA HIS A 108 0.81 24.75 -19.77
C HIS A 108 2.12 24.00 -19.50
N PRO A 109 2.66 23.25 -20.47
CA PRO A 109 3.94 22.56 -20.33
C PRO A 109 5.05 23.52 -19.86
N GLY A 110 5.80 23.11 -18.83
CA GLY A 110 6.87 23.91 -18.23
C GLY A 110 6.41 25.03 -17.29
N GLU A 111 5.10 25.24 -17.14
CA GLU A 111 4.54 26.20 -16.18
C GLU A 111 4.61 25.66 -14.75
N LYS A 112 4.84 26.55 -13.78
CA LYS A 112 4.79 26.24 -12.35
C LYS A 112 3.49 26.79 -11.77
N ALA A 113 2.64 25.91 -11.26
CA ALA A 113 1.37 26.28 -10.60
C ALA A 113 1.41 25.91 -9.13
N ALA A 114 0.88 26.79 -8.28
CA ALA A 114 0.75 26.54 -6.85
C ALA A 114 -0.72 26.61 -6.41
N PHE A 115 -1.19 25.54 -5.78
CA PHE A 115 -2.52 25.50 -5.16
C PHE A 115 -2.42 25.95 -3.71
N VAL A 116 -3.03 27.10 -3.39
CA VAL A 116 -2.99 27.71 -2.05
C VAL A 116 -4.39 27.72 -1.44
N GLY A 117 -4.51 27.42 -0.17
CA GLY A 117 -5.78 27.40 0.55
C GLY A 117 -5.70 26.70 1.90
N ALA A 118 -6.75 26.83 2.69
CA ALA A 118 -6.86 26.17 4.00
C ALA A 118 -6.83 24.64 3.88
N THR A 119 -6.50 23.94 4.98
CA THR A 119 -6.62 22.48 5.06
C THR A 119 -8.07 22.06 4.73
N GLY A 120 -8.22 21.06 3.88
CA GLY A 120 -9.55 20.62 3.41
C GLY A 120 -10.09 21.39 2.20
N ALA A 121 -9.37 22.39 1.65
CA ALA A 121 -9.80 23.13 0.45
C ALA A 121 -9.73 22.33 -0.87
N GLY A 122 -9.30 21.06 -0.84
CA GLY A 122 -9.25 20.20 -2.02
C GLY A 122 -7.91 20.20 -2.77
N LYS A 123 -6.83 20.78 -2.22
CA LYS A 123 -5.51 20.81 -2.87
C LYS A 123 -5.01 19.41 -3.23
N SER A 124 -4.83 18.52 -2.25
CA SER A 124 -4.40 17.14 -2.48
C SER A 124 -5.41 16.33 -3.31
N THR A 125 -6.69 16.73 -3.31
CA THR A 125 -7.71 16.15 -4.17
C THR A 125 -7.42 16.43 -5.64
N ILE A 126 -7.06 17.69 -5.99
CA ILE A 126 -6.68 18.04 -7.37
C ILE A 126 -5.47 17.20 -7.81
N LEU A 127 -4.44 17.08 -6.95
CA LEU A 127 -3.24 16.29 -7.25
C LEU A 127 -3.58 14.81 -7.50
N ASN A 128 -4.46 14.23 -6.69
CA ASN A 128 -4.91 12.86 -6.87
C ASN A 128 -5.75 12.65 -8.14
N LEU A 129 -6.51 13.65 -8.56
CA LEU A 129 -7.30 13.58 -9.79
C LEU A 129 -6.44 13.67 -11.05
N ILE A 130 -5.33 14.41 -11.02
CA ILE A 130 -4.38 14.47 -12.14
C ILE A 130 -3.81 13.06 -12.44
N GLY A 131 -3.48 12.27 -11.40
CA GLY A 131 -3.02 10.88 -11.54
C GLY A 131 -4.15 9.85 -11.76
N ARG A 132 -5.40 10.30 -11.90
CA ARG A 132 -6.58 9.44 -12.00
C ARG A 132 -6.59 8.35 -10.95
N TYR A 133 -6.38 8.73 -9.66
CA TYR A 133 -6.60 7.83 -8.52
C TYR A 133 -8.07 7.73 -8.15
N PHE A 134 -8.89 8.66 -8.66
CA PHE A 134 -10.35 8.70 -8.53
C PHE A 134 -10.94 9.22 -9.83
N ASP A 135 -12.14 8.76 -10.19
CA ASP A 135 -12.91 9.31 -11.31
C ASP A 135 -13.84 10.42 -10.82
N ILE A 136 -13.97 11.47 -11.64
CA ILE A 136 -14.79 12.65 -11.34
C ILE A 136 -16.27 12.37 -11.62
N GLN A 137 -17.18 13.09 -10.94
CA GLN A 137 -18.60 12.95 -11.17
C GLN A 137 -19.13 13.83 -12.32
N LYS A 138 -18.51 15.02 -12.55
CA LYS A 138 -18.90 15.94 -13.64
C LYS A 138 -17.68 16.71 -14.13
N GLY A 139 -17.76 17.15 -15.38
CA GLY A 139 -16.68 17.87 -16.06
C GLY A 139 -15.73 16.94 -16.78
N GLN A 140 -14.54 17.42 -17.09
CA GLN A 140 -13.47 16.68 -17.76
C GLN A 140 -12.10 17.10 -17.21
N ILE A 141 -11.16 16.17 -17.22
CA ILE A 141 -9.75 16.43 -16.98
C ILE A 141 -9.00 15.95 -18.22
N LEU A 142 -8.23 16.83 -18.82
CA LEU A 142 -7.48 16.52 -20.03
C LEU A 142 -5.99 16.67 -19.78
N ILE A 143 -5.21 15.79 -20.38
CA ILE A 143 -3.75 15.88 -20.49
C ILE A 143 -3.42 16.01 -21.98
N ASP A 144 -2.77 17.11 -22.35
CA ASP A 144 -2.45 17.44 -23.74
C ASP A 144 -3.68 17.38 -24.66
N GLY A 145 -4.84 17.82 -24.15
CA GLY A 145 -6.12 17.85 -24.87
C GLY A 145 -6.85 16.51 -24.95
N ILE A 146 -6.31 15.41 -24.39
CA ILE A 146 -6.92 14.07 -24.36
C ILE A 146 -7.51 13.83 -22.98
N ASP A 147 -8.75 13.32 -22.92
CA ASP A 147 -9.41 12.98 -21.65
C ASP A 147 -8.61 11.87 -20.93
N ILE A 148 -8.37 12.05 -19.62
CA ILE A 148 -7.61 11.08 -18.82
C ILE A 148 -8.24 9.68 -18.80
N HIS A 149 -9.53 9.55 -19.12
CA HIS A 149 -10.22 8.26 -19.25
C HIS A 149 -9.81 7.50 -20.52
N GLU A 150 -9.32 8.19 -21.53
CA GLU A 150 -8.86 7.60 -22.80
C GLU A 150 -7.38 7.25 -22.80
N ILE A 151 -6.63 7.69 -21.77
CA ILE A 151 -5.19 7.43 -21.64
C ILE A 151 -4.98 6.14 -20.85
N ASP A 152 -4.02 5.32 -21.28
CA ASP A 152 -3.55 4.18 -20.50
C ASP A 152 -2.99 4.64 -19.14
N LEU A 153 -3.36 3.95 -18.05
CA LEU A 153 -2.98 4.36 -16.71
C LEU A 153 -1.47 4.28 -16.46
N ASP A 154 -0.79 3.31 -17.04
CA ASP A 154 0.66 3.17 -16.86
C ASP A 154 1.39 4.29 -17.59
N VAL A 155 0.92 4.69 -18.79
CA VAL A 155 1.43 5.83 -19.54
C VAL A 155 1.17 7.13 -18.80
N LEU A 156 -0.07 7.36 -18.32
CA LEU A 156 -0.44 8.55 -17.57
C LEU A 156 0.40 8.70 -16.29
N ARG A 157 0.41 7.66 -15.46
CA ARG A 157 1.12 7.67 -14.18
C ARG A 157 2.63 7.65 -14.34
N GLY A 158 3.15 7.01 -15.39
CA GLY A 158 4.57 7.03 -15.74
C GLY A 158 5.08 8.43 -16.10
N ALA A 159 4.21 9.28 -16.67
CA ALA A 159 4.55 10.67 -16.99
C ALA A 159 4.43 11.63 -15.79
N ILE A 160 3.84 11.19 -14.67
CA ILE A 160 3.61 12.01 -13.47
C ILE A 160 4.55 11.55 -12.36
N GLY A 161 5.48 12.41 -11.98
CA GLY A 161 6.30 12.23 -10.79
C GLY A 161 5.63 12.86 -9.57
N GLN A 162 5.33 12.08 -8.55
CA GLN A 162 4.73 12.59 -7.33
C GLN A 162 5.68 12.43 -6.15
N VAL A 163 5.96 13.53 -5.45
CA VAL A 163 6.68 13.54 -4.18
C VAL A 163 5.66 13.71 -3.06
N GLN A 164 5.56 12.68 -2.21
CA GLN A 164 4.64 12.67 -1.08
C GLN A 164 5.25 13.34 0.15
N GLN A 165 4.42 13.82 1.06
CA GLN A 165 4.82 14.40 2.34
C GLN A 165 5.56 13.37 3.20
N ASP A 166 5.03 12.15 3.31
CA ASP A 166 5.66 11.05 4.04
C ASP A 166 6.56 10.23 3.11
N VAL A 167 7.87 10.41 3.29
CA VAL A 167 8.88 9.71 2.48
C VAL A 167 9.11 8.30 2.99
N PHE A 168 8.85 7.31 2.15
CA PHE A 168 9.16 5.92 2.44
C PHE A 168 10.50 5.52 1.80
N ILE A 169 11.42 5.00 2.63
CA ILE A 169 12.73 4.47 2.20
C ILE A 169 12.72 2.96 2.41
N PHE A 170 13.04 2.23 1.34
CA PHE A 170 13.12 0.77 1.34
C PHE A 170 14.45 0.28 1.90
N THR A 171 14.45 -0.90 2.47
CA THR A 171 15.69 -1.63 2.80
C THR A 171 16.43 -1.98 1.50
N GLY A 172 17.73 -1.74 1.46
CA GLY A 172 18.56 -1.94 0.28
C GLY A 172 19.78 -1.03 0.33
N ASP A 173 20.10 -0.34 -0.76
CA ASP A 173 21.12 0.68 -0.84
C ASP A 173 20.56 2.00 -1.38
N ILE A 174 21.37 3.05 -1.43
CA ILE A 174 20.98 4.37 -1.92
C ILE A 174 20.53 4.30 -3.39
N LYS A 175 21.30 3.65 -4.25
CA LYS A 175 20.97 3.55 -5.69
C LYS A 175 19.66 2.80 -5.92
N SER A 176 19.43 1.70 -5.21
CA SER A 176 18.18 0.92 -5.33
C SER A 176 16.97 1.72 -4.81
N ASN A 177 17.16 2.60 -3.84
CA ASN A 177 16.14 3.51 -3.39
C ASN A 177 15.80 4.61 -4.40
N ILE A 178 16.74 5.04 -5.23
CA ILE A 178 16.49 6.02 -6.29
C ILE A 178 15.89 5.33 -7.53
N SER A 179 16.46 4.22 -8.00
CA SER A 179 16.01 3.52 -9.20
C SER A 179 14.80 2.60 -8.99
N LEU A 180 14.46 2.25 -7.73
CA LEU A 180 13.48 1.21 -7.35
C LEU A 180 13.76 -0.14 -8.05
N ASN A 181 15.04 -0.45 -8.29
CA ASN A 181 15.52 -1.63 -9.03
C ASN A 181 14.94 -1.72 -10.46
N ASN A 182 14.59 -0.59 -11.06
CA ASN A 182 14.17 -0.55 -12.47
C ASN A 182 15.42 -0.60 -13.36
N GLU A 183 15.57 -1.66 -14.14
CA GLU A 183 16.70 -1.87 -15.05
C GLU A 183 16.79 -0.83 -16.17
N ALA A 184 15.69 -0.13 -16.48
CA ALA A 184 15.69 0.94 -17.48
C ALA A 184 16.36 2.23 -16.98
N ILE A 185 16.59 2.38 -15.66
CA ILE A 185 17.26 3.53 -15.06
C ILE A 185 18.74 3.20 -14.89
N SER A 186 19.58 3.86 -15.67
CA SER A 186 21.02 3.64 -15.62
C SER A 186 21.66 4.24 -14.34
N PRO A 187 22.85 3.79 -13.93
CA PRO A 187 23.59 4.41 -12.83
C PRO A 187 23.89 5.91 -13.06
N ASP A 188 24.03 6.33 -14.33
CA ASP A 188 24.24 7.73 -14.69
C ASP A 188 22.97 8.56 -14.50
N ASP A 189 21.79 7.98 -14.75
CA ASP A 189 20.49 8.62 -14.48
C ASP A 189 20.27 8.80 -12.98
N VAL A 190 20.61 7.77 -12.18
CA VAL A 190 20.58 7.84 -10.71
C VAL A 190 21.46 8.99 -10.19
N ARG A 191 22.69 9.08 -10.69
CA ARG A 191 23.62 10.14 -10.29
C ARG A 191 23.12 11.51 -10.72
N ARG A 192 22.70 11.67 -11.98
CA ARG A 192 22.16 12.93 -12.51
C ARG A 192 20.96 13.41 -11.69
N ALA A 193 20.04 12.52 -11.36
CA ALA A 193 18.89 12.84 -10.52
C ALA A 193 19.30 13.30 -9.12
N ALA A 194 20.28 12.63 -8.50
CA ALA A 194 20.82 13.02 -7.20
C ALA A 194 21.54 14.37 -7.24
N GLU A 195 22.29 14.67 -8.31
CA GLU A 195 22.94 15.97 -8.52
C GLU A 195 21.94 17.11 -8.64
N ILE A 196 20.86 16.93 -9.44
CA ILE A 196 19.81 17.95 -9.64
C ILE A 196 19.18 18.35 -8.30
N VAL A 197 18.91 17.40 -7.41
CA VAL A 197 18.29 17.67 -6.11
C VAL A 197 19.30 17.97 -5.00
N ASN A 198 20.59 18.14 -5.34
CA ASN A 198 21.67 18.37 -4.38
C ASN A 198 21.81 17.24 -3.33
N ALA A 199 21.47 16.00 -3.70
CA ALA A 199 21.67 14.83 -2.85
C ALA A 199 23.08 14.23 -2.97
N ASP A 200 23.73 14.33 -4.13
CA ASP A 200 25.06 13.77 -4.39
C ASP A 200 26.12 14.16 -3.35
N PRO A 201 26.20 15.43 -2.87
CA PRO A 201 27.22 15.83 -1.89
C PRO A 201 27.14 15.07 -0.55
N PHE A 202 25.94 14.70 -0.09
CA PHE A 202 25.84 13.89 1.12
C PHE A 202 26.08 12.41 0.83
N ILE A 203 25.61 11.89 -0.32
CA ILE A 203 25.80 10.50 -0.73
C ILE A 203 27.29 10.20 -0.84
N GLN A 204 28.09 11.08 -1.45
CA GLN A 204 29.55 10.93 -1.58
C GLN A 204 30.29 10.92 -0.23
N LYS A 205 29.69 11.48 0.84
CA LYS A 205 30.26 11.44 2.20
C LYS A 205 29.97 10.14 2.95
N LEU A 206 29.07 9.29 2.44
CA LEU A 206 28.79 7.99 3.03
C LEU A 206 29.95 7.01 2.75
N PRO A 207 30.22 6.06 3.64
CA PRO A 207 31.35 5.12 3.49
C PRO A 207 31.36 4.36 2.17
N HIS A 208 30.20 4.00 1.64
CA HIS A 208 30.05 3.25 0.39
C HIS A 208 29.32 4.05 -0.72
N GLY A 209 29.10 5.36 -0.53
CA GLY A 209 28.45 6.22 -1.51
C GLY A 209 27.07 5.74 -1.92
N TYR A 210 26.85 5.51 -3.21
CA TYR A 210 25.58 5.01 -3.76
C TYR A 210 25.27 3.54 -3.38
N ASP A 211 26.28 2.77 -2.99
CA ASP A 211 26.13 1.40 -2.50
C ASP A 211 25.99 1.33 -0.97
N GLU A 212 25.85 2.49 -0.28
CA GLU A 212 25.65 2.52 1.17
C GLU A 212 24.36 1.80 1.56
N PRO A 213 24.46 0.81 2.46
CA PRO A 213 23.29 0.08 2.94
C PRO A 213 22.31 0.98 3.69
N VAL A 214 21.04 0.88 3.34
CA VAL A 214 19.95 1.60 3.98
C VAL A 214 19.04 0.60 4.69
N THR A 215 18.85 0.81 5.99
CA THR A 215 17.97 0.01 6.82
C THR A 215 16.51 0.42 6.65
N GLU A 216 15.61 -0.38 7.21
CA GLU A 216 14.15 -0.12 7.16
C GLU A 216 13.82 1.33 7.54
N ARG A 217 13.02 1.98 6.71
CA ARG A 217 12.60 3.39 6.82
C ARG A 217 13.74 4.41 6.80
N GLY A 218 14.95 4.01 6.40
CA GLY A 218 16.09 4.93 6.33
C GLY A 218 16.46 5.54 7.68
N SER A 219 16.44 4.75 8.77
CA SER A 219 16.68 5.23 10.13
C SER A 219 18.07 5.85 10.33
N THR A 220 19.03 5.56 9.45
CA THR A 220 20.38 6.13 9.44
C THR A 220 20.46 7.49 8.74
N LEU A 221 19.40 7.90 8.03
CA LEU A 221 19.35 9.14 7.27
C LEU A 221 18.53 10.21 8.02
N SER A 222 18.92 11.48 7.89
CA SER A 222 18.13 12.60 8.39
C SER A 222 16.81 12.73 7.60
N ALA A 223 15.83 13.49 8.14
CA ALA A 223 14.58 13.75 7.44
C ALA A 223 14.81 14.43 6.08
N GLY A 224 15.69 15.43 6.03
CA GLY A 224 16.06 16.12 4.78
C GLY A 224 16.72 15.18 3.78
N GLN A 225 17.67 14.32 4.22
CA GLN A 225 18.30 13.34 3.34
C GLN A 225 17.30 12.35 2.75
N ARG A 226 16.36 11.84 3.55
CA ARG A 226 15.29 10.98 3.03
C ARG A 226 14.44 11.71 1.98
N GLN A 227 14.15 12.98 2.22
CA GLN A 227 13.38 13.79 1.29
C GLN A 227 14.12 14.02 -0.02
N LEU A 228 15.42 14.37 0.03
CA LEU A 228 16.26 14.48 -1.16
C LEU A 228 16.30 13.18 -1.96
N LEU A 229 16.39 12.02 -1.30
CA LEU A 229 16.31 10.73 -2.00
C LEU A 229 14.95 10.49 -2.66
N SER A 230 13.85 10.93 -2.05
CA SER A 230 12.54 10.86 -2.67
C SER A 230 12.42 11.73 -3.91
N PHE A 231 12.98 12.94 -3.87
CA PHE A 231 13.08 13.81 -5.05
C PHE A 231 13.95 13.17 -6.15
N ALA A 232 15.14 12.66 -5.79
CA ALA A 232 16.02 11.99 -6.75
C ALA A 232 15.32 10.78 -7.40
N ARG A 233 14.62 9.97 -6.60
CA ARG A 233 13.77 8.86 -7.09
C ARG A 233 12.79 9.35 -8.15
N THR A 234 12.03 10.39 -7.85
CA THR A 234 11.03 10.92 -8.76
C THR A 234 11.65 11.42 -10.06
N LEU A 235 12.76 12.16 -9.99
CA LEU A 235 13.43 12.71 -11.17
C LEU A 235 14.17 11.66 -12.01
N ALA A 236 14.60 10.55 -11.40
CA ALA A 236 15.26 9.47 -12.14
C ALA A 236 14.37 8.83 -13.22
N TYR A 237 13.06 8.95 -13.08
CA TYR A 237 12.05 8.47 -14.04
C TYR A 237 11.72 9.48 -15.15
N ASP A 238 12.36 10.65 -15.19
CA ASP A 238 12.15 11.73 -16.18
C ASP A 238 10.66 12.11 -16.40
N PRO A 239 9.90 12.40 -15.31
CA PRO A 239 8.48 12.71 -15.46
C PRO A 239 8.27 14.01 -16.22
N LYS A 240 7.14 14.11 -16.95
CA LYS A 240 6.74 15.33 -17.67
C LYS A 240 5.94 16.29 -16.80
N ILE A 241 5.29 15.76 -15.79
CA ILE A 241 4.52 16.50 -14.78
C ILE A 241 5.10 16.17 -13.42
N LEU A 242 5.50 17.18 -12.66
CA LEU A 242 5.99 17.02 -11.30
C LEU A 242 4.97 17.56 -10.31
N VAL A 243 4.51 16.71 -9.41
CA VAL A 243 3.54 17.02 -8.35
C VAL A 243 4.23 16.99 -7.00
N LEU A 244 4.17 18.11 -6.28
CA LEU A 244 4.76 18.26 -4.94
C LEU A 244 3.65 18.53 -3.93
N ASP A 245 3.45 17.62 -2.97
CA ASP A 245 2.47 17.79 -1.89
C ASP A 245 3.22 18.09 -0.58
N GLU A 246 3.29 19.39 -0.19
CA GLU A 246 3.99 19.91 1.00
C GLU A 246 5.45 19.39 1.16
N ALA A 247 6.11 19.10 0.03
CA ALA A 247 7.38 18.37 0.01
C ALA A 247 8.59 19.16 0.55
N THR A 248 8.47 20.46 0.80
CA THR A 248 9.60 21.32 1.22
C THR A 248 9.63 21.63 2.71
N ALA A 249 8.64 21.18 3.48
CA ALA A 249 8.50 21.54 4.90
C ALA A 249 9.66 21.08 5.81
N ASN A 250 10.48 20.14 5.36
CA ASN A 250 11.58 19.54 6.13
C ASN A 250 12.98 19.72 5.48
N ILE A 251 13.10 20.56 4.45
CA ILE A 251 14.37 20.81 3.78
C ILE A 251 15.04 22.03 4.43
N ASP A 252 16.30 21.92 4.82
CA ASP A 252 17.08 23.03 5.35
C ASP A 252 17.24 24.14 4.30
N THR A 253 17.20 25.40 4.75
CA THR A 253 17.23 26.61 3.91
C THR A 253 18.43 26.70 2.95
N GLU A 254 19.51 25.98 3.21
CA GLU A 254 20.67 25.92 2.31
C GLU A 254 20.44 25.05 1.05
N THR A 255 19.39 24.22 1.06
CA THR A 255 19.03 23.32 -0.05
C THR A 255 17.84 23.80 -0.86
N GLU A 256 17.15 24.88 -0.42
CA GLU A 256 15.98 25.46 -1.11
C GLU A 256 16.35 26.42 -2.29
N THR A 257 17.64 26.74 -2.47
CA THR A 257 18.13 27.62 -3.55
C THR A 257 18.62 26.81 -4.75
#